data_c91046fd4e940fbf43c934e7d5250e71
#
_entry.id   c91046fd4e940fbf43c934e7d5250e71
#
_cell.length_a   1.000
_cell.length_b   1.000
_cell.length_c   1.000
_cell.angle_alpha   90.00
_cell.angle_beta   90.00
_cell.angle_gamma   90.00
#
_symmetry.space_group_name_H-M   'P 1'
#
loop_
_entity.id
_entity.type
_entity.pdbx_description
1 polymer ?
#
loop_
_entity_poly.entity_id
_entity_poly.type
_entity_poly.pdbx_seq_one_letter_code
_entity_poly.pdbx_strand_id
1 'polypeptide(L)'
;MKAVILAGGLGTRLSEETVVKPKPMVAIGGMPILWHIMKSYTHYGINEFVICCGYRGYVIKEYFANYFLHMSDVTFDMQKNEMEVHTRHAEPWKVTVVDTGDETMTGGRLKRVGEYVSNDDMFCLTYGDGVSDVNIGKLIEFHRGEGKLATLTATQPPGRFGALNLDGCSVKSFQEKPQGDGAWINGGFFVL
;
A
#
# COMPACT_ATOMS: atom_id res chain seq x y z
N MET A 1 5.75 -14.89 6.41
CA MET A 1 6.02 -13.43 6.29
C MET A 1 4.77 -12.72 5.82
N LYS A 2 4.41 -11.63 6.45
CA LYS A 2 3.21 -10.83 6.14
C LYS A 2 3.58 -9.46 5.58
N ALA A 3 2.64 -8.81 4.91
CA ALA A 3 2.74 -7.40 4.57
C ALA A 3 1.67 -6.60 5.32
N VAL A 4 2.10 -5.57 6.03
CA VAL A 4 1.24 -4.58 6.69
C VAL A 4 1.01 -3.43 5.73
N ILE A 5 -0.25 -3.05 5.51
CA ILE A 5 -0.62 -1.97 4.60
C ILE A 5 -1.34 -0.87 5.39
N LEU A 6 -0.78 0.33 5.35
CA LEU A 6 -1.32 1.51 6.03
C LEU A 6 -2.41 2.17 5.16
N ALA A 7 -3.66 1.92 5.47
CA ALA A 7 -4.84 2.33 4.70
C ALA A 7 -5.79 3.28 5.46
N GLY A 8 -5.34 3.85 6.58
CA GLY A 8 -6.22 4.62 7.48
C GLY A 8 -6.14 6.15 7.37
N GLY A 9 -5.45 6.70 6.37
CA GLY A 9 -5.31 8.14 6.19
C GLY A 9 -6.58 8.82 5.69
N LEU A 10 -6.75 10.12 6.05
CA LEU A 10 -7.93 10.93 5.67
C LEU A 10 -8.00 11.29 4.17
N GLY A 11 -6.91 11.09 3.40
CA GLY A 11 -6.91 11.30 1.94
C GLY A 11 -7.11 12.74 1.46
N THR A 12 -6.84 13.74 2.28
CA THR A 12 -7.19 15.16 2.07
C THR A 12 -6.66 15.81 0.78
N ARG A 13 -5.67 15.21 0.11
CA ARG A 13 -5.07 15.74 -1.13
C ARG A 13 -5.81 15.37 -2.42
N LEU A 14 -6.73 14.40 -2.38
CA LEU A 14 -7.56 13.96 -3.50
C LEU A 14 -9.04 14.16 -3.14
N SER A 15 -9.45 15.41 -2.92
CA SER A 15 -10.73 15.76 -2.30
C SER A 15 -11.97 15.25 -3.04
N GLU A 16 -11.94 15.17 -4.36
CA GLU A 16 -13.12 14.78 -5.15
C GLU A 16 -13.44 13.29 -5.07
N GLU A 17 -12.45 12.41 -5.18
CA GLU A 17 -12.63 10.94 -5.12
C GLU A 17 -12.70 10.41 -3.67
N THR A 18 -12.01 11.06 -2.73
CA THR A 18 -11.89 10.58 -1.34
C THR A 18 -13.08 10.97 -0.45
N VAL A 19 -14.00 11.80 -0.93
CA VAL A 19 -15.27 12.06 -0.24
C VAL A 19 -16.12 10.79 -0.09
N VAL A 20 -16.05 9.87 -1.04
CA VAL A 20 -16.89 8.66 -1.07
C VAL A 20 -16.11 7.41 -0.65
N LYS A 21 -14.82 7.31 -1.00
CA LYS A 21 -13.98 6.11 -0.78
C LYS A 21 -12.66 6.49 -0.13
N PRO A 22 -12.08 5.64 0.77
CA PRO A 22 -10.71 5.87 1.24
C PRO A 22 -9.74 5.71 0.06
N LYS A 23 -8.65 6.46 0.08
CA LYS A 23 -7.67 6.54 -1.03
C LYS A 23 -7.20 5.17 -1.55
N PRO A 24 -6.93 4.15 -0.71
CA PRO A 24 -6.58 2.81 -1.18
C PRO A 24 -7.64 2.13 -2.05
N MET A 25 -8.89 2.59 -1.98
CA MET A 25 -10.03 2.06 -2.74
C MET A 25 -10.34 2.82 -4.03
N VAL A 26 -9.53 3.81 -4.39
CA VAL A 26 -9.59 4.46 -5.71
C VAL A 26 -9.18 3.43 -6.76
N ALA A 27 -10.00 3.30 -7.82
CA ALA A 27 -9.80 2.27 -8.83
C ALA A 27 -8.84 2.73 -9.93
N ILE A 28 -7.94 1.84 -10.34
CA ILE A 28 -7.08 1.97 -11.51
C ILE A 28 -7.31 0.73 -12.37
N GLY A 29 -7.75 0.90 -13.60
CA GLY A 29 -8.05 -0.22 -14.48
C GLY A 29 -9.13 -1.18 -13.95
N GLY A 30 -10.11 -0.64 -13.21
CA GLY A 30 -11.22 -1.42 -12.63
C GLY A 30 -10.93 -2.04 -11.26
N MET A 31 -9.68 -2.03 -10.78
CA MET A 31 -9.30 -2.60 -9.48
C MET A 31 -8.76 -1.52 -8.54
N PRO A 32 -9.02 -1.61 -7.20
CA PRO A 32 -8.50 -0.65 -6.24
C PRO A 32 -6.97 -0.59 -6.22
N ILE A 33 -6.39 0.58 -5.89
CA ILE A 33 -4.93 0.72 -5.67
C ILE A 33 -4.45 -0.34 -4.67
N LEU A 34 -5.20 -0.58 -3.61
CA LEU A 34 -4.92 -1.62 -2.61
C LEU A 34 -4.72 -3.01 -3.25
N TRP A 35 -5.57 -3.37 -4.21
CA TRP A 35 -5.44 -4.64 -4.95
C TRP A 35 -4.11 -4.72 -5.71
N HIS A 36 -3.72 -3.65 -6.40
CA HIS A 36 -2.44 -3.60 -7.15
C HIS A 36 -1.23 -3.74 -6.22
N ILE A 37 -1.28 -3.09 -5.05
CA ILE A 37 -0.24 -3.23 -4.03
C ILE A 37 -0.14 -4.69 -3.58
N MET A 38 -1.26 -5.33 -3.25
CA MET A 38 -1.29 -6.72 -2.82
C MET A 38 -0.77 -7.66 -3.92
N LYS A 39 -1.12 -7.42 -5.20
CA LYS A 39 -0.58 -8.18 -6.34
C LYS A 39 0.94 -8.05 -6.46
N SER A 40 1.50 -6.87 -6.21
CA SER A 40 2.95 -6.67 -6.23
C SER A 40 3.64 -7.55 -5.18
N TYR A 41 3.08 -7.65 -3.97
CA TYR A 41 3.60 -8.53 -2.92
C TYR A 41 3.41 -10.01 -3.24
N THR A 42 2.26 -10.37 -3.82
CA THR A 42 1.95 -11.75 -4.24
C THR A 42 2.96 -12.28 -5.25
N HIS A 43 3.44 -11.42 -6.15
CA HIS A 43 4.50 -11.77 -7.12
C HIS A 43 5.77 -12.32 -6.45
N TYR A 44 6.03 -11.89 -5.20
CA TYR A 44 7.16 -12.35 -4.39
C TYR A 44 6.75 -13.40 -3.33
N GLY A 45 5.58 -14.03 -3.48
CA GLY A 45 5.09 -15.10 -2.60
C GLY A 45 4.50 -14.63 -1.27
N ILE A 46 4.23 -13.33 -1.10
CA ILE A 46 3.61 -12.79 0.11
C ILE A 46 2.09 -12.67 -0.13
N ASN A 47 1.33 -13.56 0.52
CA ASN A 47 -0.13 -13.68 0.37
C ASN A 47 -0.90 -13.41 1.67
N GLU A 48 -0.21 -13.08 2.77
CA GLU A 48 -0.84 -12.71 4.03
C GLU A 48 -0.70 -11.21 4.27
N PHE A 49 -1.83 -10.54 4.46
CA PHE A 49 -1.91 -9.08 4.57
C PHE A 49 -2.61 -8.65 5.85
N VAL A 50 -2.05 -7.63 6.51
CA VAL A 50 -2.69 -6.94 7.63
C VAL A 50 -2.93 -5.49 7.20
N ILE A 51 -4.19 -5.10 7.07
CA ILE A 51 -4.59 -3.79 6.57
C ILE A 51 -4.99 -2.91 7.76
N CYS A 52 -4.23 -1.85 8.01
CA CYS A 52 -4.51 -0.87 9.05
C CYS A 52 -5.52 0.16 8.54
N CYS A 53 -6.77 0.03 8.92
CA CYS A 53 -7.84 0.94 8.55
C CYS A 53 -8.00 2.10 9.56
N GLY A 54 -8.67 3.12 9.14
CA GLY A 54 -9.17 4.27 9.88
C GLY A 54 -10.34 4.83 9.11
N TYR A 55 -10.24 6.09 8.67
CA TYR A 55 -11.29 6.76 7.92
C TYR A 55 -11.89 5.85 6.83
N ARG A 56 -13.22 5.65 6.91
CA ARG A 56 -13.99 4.79 6.01
C ARG A 56 -13.46 3.35 5.87
N GLY A 57 -12.83 2.82 6.90
CA GLY A 57 -12.32 1.44 6.91
C GLY A 57 -13.38 0.37 6.59
N TYR A 58 -14.67 0.69 6.81
CA TYR A 58 -15.79 -0.18 6.45
C TYR A 58 -15.81 -0.50 4.93
N VAL A 59 -15.50 0.46 4.06
CA VAL A 59 -15.46 0.27 2.60
C VAL A 59 -14.43 -0.81 2.22
N ILE A 60 -13.31 -0.87 2.93
CA ILE A 60 -12.27 -1.91 2.72
C ILE A 60 -12.79 -3.26 3.20
N LYS A 61 -13.47 -3.31 4.36
CA LYS A 61 -14.07 -4.54 4.88
C LYS A 61 -15.15 -5.08 3.95
N GLU A 62 -16.03 -4.21 3.45
CA GLU A 62 -17.09 -4.54 2.50
C GLU A 62 -16.53 -5.08 1.18
N TYR A 63 -15.46 -4.47 0.68
CA TYR A 63 -14.77 -4.94 -0.52
C TYR A 63 -14.29 -6.39 -0.36
N PHE A 64 -13.59 -6.72 0.74
CA PHE A 64 -13.11 -8.09 0.96
C PHE A 64 -14.22 -9.06 1.33
N ALA A 65 -15.26 -8.63 2.03
CA ALA A 65 -16.44 -9.46 2.31
C ALA A 65 -17.16 -9.90 1.02
N ASN A 66 -17.17 -9.03 0.01
CA ASN A 66 -17.79 -9.29 -1.29
C ASN A 66 -16.78 -9.68 -2.39
N TYR A 67 -15.49 -9.77 -2.07
CA TYR A 67 -14.42 -10.01 -3.05
C TYR A 67 -14.67 -11.25 -3.90
N PHE A 68 -15.12 -12.30 -3.24
CA PHE A 68 -15.40 -13.58 -3.89
C PHE A 68 -16.51 -13.46 -4.95
N LEU A 69 -17.57 -12.70 -4.66
CA LEU A 69 -18.65 -12.45 -5.61
C LEU A 69 -18.17 -11.65 -6.83
N HIS A 70 -17.29 -10.67 -6.62
CA HIS A 70 -16.74 -9.85 -7.72
C HIS A 70 -15.79 -10.64 -8.63
N MET A 71 -15.17 -11.69 -8.10
CA MET A 71 -14.15 -12.48 -8.80
C MET A 71 -14.67 -13.84 -9.29
N SER A 72 -15.99 -14.05 -9.29
CA SER A 72 -16.60 -15.33 -9.63
C SER A 72 -17.84 -15.16 -10.50
N ASP A 73 -18.09 -16.14 -11.37
CA ASP A 73 -19.38 -16.26 -12.02
C ASP A 73 -20.34 -16.95 -11.08
N VAL A 74 -21.51 -16.35 -10.86
CA VAL A 74 -22.48 -16.84 -9.89
C VAL A 74 -23.90 -16.86 -10.49
N THR A 75 -24.69 -17.85 -10.08
CA THR A 75 -26.12 -17.90 -10.33
C THR A 75 -26.85 -17.71 -8.99
N PHE A 76 -27.80 -16.78 -8.98
CA PHE A 76 -28.69 -16.58 -7.85
C PHE A 76 -30.05 -17.19 -8.19
N ASP A 77 -30.46 -18.24 -7.50
CA ASP A 77 -31.83 -18.75 -7.55
C ASP A 77 -32.68 -18.02 -6.51
N MET A 78 -33.39 -16.98 -6.97
CA MET A 78 -34.19 -16.13 -6.09
C MET A 78 -35.40 -16.87 -5.51
N GLN A 79 -35.89 -17.91 -6.16
CA GLN A 79 -37.02 -18.70 -5.68
C GLN A 79 -36.62 -19.59 -4.52
N LYS A 80 -35.43 -20.18 -4.59
CA LYS A 80 -34.89 -21.09 -3.55
C LYS A 80 -34.06 -20.35 -2.53
N ASN A 81 -33.70 -19.07 -2.78
CA ASN A 81 -32.76 -18.28 -1.99
C ASN A 81 -31.39 -18.99 -1.88
N GLU A 82 -30.91 -19.51 -3.01
CA GLU A 82 -29.62 -20.22 -3.12
C GLU A 82 -28.68 -19.48 -4.04
N MET A 83 -27.38 -19.67 -3.83
CA MET A 83 -26.31 -19.13 -4.66
C MET A 83 -25.37 -20.26 -5.09
N GLU A 84 -25.12 -20.37 -6.39
CA GLU A 84 -24.17 -21.31 -6.97
C GLU A 84 -22.99 -20.56 -7.60
N VAL A 85 -21.76 -20.93 -7.23
CA VAL A 85 -20.54 -20.34 -7.73
C VAL A 85 -19.91 -21.26 -8.77
N HIS A 86 -19.77 -20.78 -10.02
CA HIS A 86 -19.28 -21.59 -11.15
C HIS A 86 -17.78 -21.51 -11.34
N THR A 87 -17.21 -20.29 -11.30
CA THR A 87 -15.78 -20.06 -11.48
C THR A 87 -15.21 -19.31 -10.28
N ARG A 88 -13.94 -19.60 -9.97
CA ARG A 88 -13.25 -19.01 -8.83
C ARG A 88 -11.94 -18.40 -9.30
N HIS A 89 -11.96 -17.09 -9.51
CA HIS A 89 -10.76 -16.32 -9.88
C HIS A 89 -10.21 -15.50 -8.73
N ALA A 90 -10.65 -15.76 -7.48
CA ALA A 90 -10.17 -15.05 -6.31
C ALA A 90 -8.69 -15.35 -6.06
N GLU A 91 -7.96 -14.31 -5.65
CA GLU A 91 -6.56 -14.41 -5.27
C GLU A 91 -6.40 -15.26 -3.99
N PRO A 92 -5.27 -15.98 -3.81
CA PRO A 92 -5.04 -16.84 -2.66
C PRO A 92 -4.62 -16.03 -1.42
N TRP A 93 -5.32 -14.92 -1.15
CA TRP A 93 -4.98 -14.01 -0.07
C TRP A 93 -5.63 -14.38 1.26
N LYS A 94 -4.86 -14.21 2.32
CA LYS A 94 -5.37 -14.15 3.68
C LYS A 94 -5.28 -12.70 4.16
N VAL A 95 -6.41 -12.08 4.39
CA VAL A 95 -6.50 -10.64 4.69
C VAL A 95 -7.11 -10.42 6.07
N THR A 96 -6.36 -9.72 6.91
CA THR A 96 -6.83 -9.22 8.21
C THR A 96 -7.02 -7.71 8.11
N VAL A 97 -8.23 -7.23 8.33
CA VAL A 97 -8.57 -5.81 8.27
C VAL A 97 -8.82 -5.29 9.67
N VAL A 98 -7.93 -4.43 10.16
CA VAL A 98 -7.94 -3.94 11.54
C VAL A 98 -8.31 -2.47 11.57
N ASP A 99 -9.31 -2.12 12.38
CA ASP A 99 -9.57 -0.73 12.69
C ASP A 99 -8.51 -0.21 13.65
N THR A 100 -7.71 0.73 13.17
CA THR A 100 -6.62 1.33 13.94
C THR A 100 -6.94 2.77 14.37
N GLY A 101 -8.20 3.22 14.18
CA GLY A 101 -8.69 4.55 14.56
C GLY A 101 -8.37 5.62 13.52
N ASP A 102 -9.25 6.62 13.42
CA ASP A 102 -9.20 7.65 12.37
C ASP A 102 -7.97 8.57 12.50
N GLU A 103 -7.69 9.04 13.70
CA GLU A 103 -6.62 10.01 13.97
C GLU A 103 -5.27 9.38 14.34
N THR A 104 -5.17 8.05 14.25
CA THR A 104 -3.94 7.34 14.62
C THR A 104 -2.87 7.54 13.57
N MET A 105 -1.69 8.00 14.00
CA MET A 105 -0.52 8.17 13.16
C MET A 105 0.15 6.85 12.81
N THR A 106 1.05 6.85 11.83
CA THR A 106 1.73 5.67 11.24
C THR A 106 2.25 4.69 12.28
N GLY A 107 3.10 5.14 13.21
CA GLY A 107 3.66 4.27 14.26
C GLY A 107 2.61 3.73 15.22
N GLY A 108 1.58 4.52 15.52
CA GLY A 108 0.46 4.08 16.35
C GLY A 108 -0.36 2.97 15.68
N ARG A 109 -0.60 3.05 14.37
CA ARG A 109 -1.26 1.99 13.61
C ARG A 109 -0.45 0.70 13.64
N LEU A 110 0.84 0.80 13.39
CA LEU A 110 1.74 -0.34 13.44
C LEU A 110 1.74 -1.01 14.83
N LYS A 111 1.79 -0.22 15.90
CA LYS A 111 1.71 -0.74 17.26
C LYS A 111 0.40 -1.50 17.53
N ARG A 112 -0.74 -1.01 17.02
CA ARG A 112 -2.06 -1.63 17.22
C ARG A 112 -2.22 -2.96 16.48
N VAL A 113 -1.46 -3.20 15.43
CA VAL A 113 -1.46 -4.47 14.69
C VAL A 113 -0.31 -5.40 15.07
N GLY A 114 0.47 -5.06 16.09
CA GLY A 114 1.63 -5.82 16.55
C GLY A 114 1.33 -7.29 16.82
N GLU A 115 0.18 -7.61 17.41
CA GLU A 115 -0.23 -8.99 17.68
C GLU A 115 -0.35 -9.86 16.41
N TYR A 116 -0.69 -9.26 15.28
CA TYR A 116 -0.83 -9.98 14.00
C TYR A 116 0.50 -10.29 13.30
N VAL A 117 1.59 -9.63 13.72
CA VAL A 117 2.94 -9.79 13.14
C VAL A 117 3.98 -10.28 14.14
N SER A 118 3.64 -10.40 15.43
CA SER A 118 4.57 -10.75 16.50
C SER A 118 5.20 -12.14 16.38
N ASN A 119 4.61 -13.04 15.59
CA ASN A 119 5.14 -14.38 15.33
C ASN A 119 6.00 -14.46 14.06
N ASP A 120 6.17 -13.37 13.36
CA ASP A 120 7.04 -13.29 12.18
C ASP A 120 8.40 -12.70 12.59
N ASP A 121 9.51 -13.30 12.14
CA ASP A 121 10.87 -12.77 12.37
C ASP A 121 11.04 -11.40 11.71
N MET A 122 10.32 -11.16 10.64
CA MET A 122 10.26 -9.90 9.90
C MET A 122 8.95 -9.79 9.12
N PHE A 123 8.54 -8.60 8.80
CA PHE A 123 7.37 -8.33 7.96
C PHE A 123 7.61 -7.13 7.05
N CYS A 124 6.89 -7.08 5.93
CA CYS A 124 6.89 -5.93 5.05
C CYS A 124 5.88 -4.89 5.53
N LEU A 125 6.18 -3.61 5.29
CA LEU A 125 5.27 -2.49 5.56
C LEU A 125 5.22 -1.57 4.35
N THR A 126 4.02 -1.11 3.98
CA THR A 126 3.85 -0.11 2.91
C THR A 126 2.65 0.80 3.16
N TYR A 127 2.59 1.91 2.40
CA TYR A 127 1.41 2.76 2.35
C TYR A 127 0.37 2.19 1.38
N GLY A 128 -0.91 2.39 1.69
CA GLY A 128 -2.03 1.85 0.90
C GLY A 128 -2.41 2.68 -0.33
N ASP A 129 -1.61 3.67 -0.69
CA ASP A 129 -1.91 4.63 -1.76
C ASP A 129 -0.77 4.83 -2.78
N GLY A 130 0.26 3.99 -2.73
CA GLY A 130 1.39 4.04 -3.64
C GLY A 130 1.73 2.68 -4.23
N VAL A 131 1.86 2.62 -5.55
CA VAL A 131 2.41 1.48 -6.29
C VAL A 131 3.77 1.84 -6.86
N SER A 132 4.64 0.85 -6.98
CA SER A 132 6.00 1.02 -7.49
C SER A 132 6.48 -0.29 -8.13
N ASP A 133 7.54 -0.20 -8.90
CA ASP A 133 8.28 -1.31 -9.48
C ASP A 133 9.43 -1.82 -8.58
N VAL A 134 9.41 -1.48 -7.29
CA VAL A 134 10.39 -1.95 -6.31
C VAL A 134 10.46 -3.47 -6.30
N ASN A 135 11.68 -4.01 -6.41
CA ASN A 135 11.92 -5.43 -6.25
C ASN A 135 11.88 -5.80 -4.75
N ILE A 136 10.71 -6.25 -4.29
CA ILE A 136 10.47 -6.60 -2.88
C ILE A 136 11.37 -7.76 -2.42
N GLY A 137 11.68 -8.71 -3.32
CA GLY A 137 12.60 -9.81 -3.01
C GLY A 137 14.00 -9.30 -2.66
N LYS A 138 14.56 -8.42 -3.48
CA LYS A 138 15.86 -7.78 -3.20
C LYS A 138 15.84 -6.90 -1.95
N LEU A 139 14.73 -6.21 -1.67
CA LEU A 139 14.57 -5.42 -0.45
C LEU A 139 14.64 -6.31 0.80
N ILE A 140 14.00 -7.48 0.77
CA ILE A 140 14.03 -8.47 1.85
C ILE A 140 15.45 -9.07 2.01
N GLU A 141 16.09 -9.44 0.91
CA GLU A 141 17.46 -9.95 0.92
C GLU A 141 18.44 -8.92 1.52
N PHE A 142 18.33 -7.67 1.10
CA PHE A 142 19.13 -6.57 1.63
C PHE A 142 18.91 -6.38 3.13
N HIS A 143 17.66 -6.36 3.58
CA HIS A 143 17.34 -6.26 5.01
C HIS A 143 18.01 -7.37 5.83
N ARG A 144 17.93 -8.62 5.38
CA ARG A 144 18.58 -9.76 6.03
C ARG A 144 20.10 -9.62 6.10
N GLY A 145 20.70 -9.13 5.00
CA GLY A 145 22.16 -8.95 4.93
C GLY A 145 22.68 -7.85 5.84
N GLU A 146 21.91 -6.78 6.01
CA GLU A 146 22.32 -5.63 6.84
C GLU A 146 22.07 -5.82 8.33
N GLY A 147 21.19 -6.74 8.73
CA GLY A 147 20.89 -7.05 10.14
C GLY A 147 20.38 -5.85 10.94
N LYS A 148 19.68 -4.92 10.30
CA LYS A 148 19.10 -3.74 10.95
C LYS A 148 17.64 -3.99 11.33
N LEU A 149 17.12 -3.20 12.27
CA LEU A 149 15.73 -3.29 12.71
C LEU A 149 14.73 -2.81 11.65
N ALA A 150 15.17 -1.94 10.74
CA ALA A 150 14.32 -1.39 9.69
C ALA A 150 15.14 -1.10 8.43
N THR A 151 14.57 -1.45 7.29
CA THR A 151 15.05 -1.10 5.96
C THR A 151 13.94 -0.40 5.21
N LEU A 152 14.25 0.69 4.53
CA LEU A 152 13.29 1.43 3.71
C LEU A 152 13.82 1.65 2.31
N THR A 153 12.93 1.69 1.34
CA THR A 153 13.25 2.10 -0.02
C THR A 153 13.40 3.61 -0.07
N ALA A 154 14.55 4.07 -0.55
CA ALA A 154 14.79 5.49 -0.84
C ALA A 154 14.68 5.73 -2.35
N THR A 155 14.11 6.87 -2.73
CA THR A 155 13.97 7.28 -4.12
C THR A 155 14.28 8.77 -4.27
N GLN A 156 14.67 9.17 -5.47
CA GLN A 156 14.81 10.57 -5.83
C GLN A 156 13.59 10.98 -6.68
N PRO A 157 12.78 11.96 -6.23
CA PRO A 157 11.66 12.43 -7.02
C PRO A 157 12.18 13.08 -8.33
N PRO A 158 11.40 13.01 -9.42
CA PRO A 158 11.74 13.77 -10.62
C PRO A 158 11.71 15.27 -10.29
N GLY A 159 12.73 16.01 -10.74
CA GLY A 159 12.78 17.47 -10.60
C GLY A 159 11.57 18.12 -11.25
N ARG A 160 10.90 19.00 -10.54
CA ARG A 160 9.74 19.77 -11.06
C ARG A 160 10.16 21.09 -11.69
N PHE A 161 11.29 21.66 -11.24
CA PHE A 161 11.78 22.97 -11.62
C PHE A 161 13.25 22.92 -12.01
N GLY A 162 13.72 23.94 -12.72
CA GLY A 162 15.14 24.15 -12.93
C GLY A 162 15.86 24.50 -11.62
N ALA A 163 16.97 23.84 -11.33
CA ALA A 163 17.81 24.14 -10.18
C ALA A 163 18.90 25.14 -10.53
N LEU A 164 19.11 26.11 -9.63
CA LEU A 164 20.17 27.11 -9.73
C LEU A 164 21.24 26.85 -8.67
N ASN A 165 22.48 26.82 -9.08
CA ASN A 165 23.61 26.90 -8.17
C ASN A 165 24.09 28.34 -8.12
N LEU A 166 23.99 28.97 -6.93
CA LEU A 166 24.28 30.38 -6.73
C LEU A 166 25.63 30.58 -6.00
N ASP A 167 26.34 31.64 -6.36
CA ASP A 167 27.47 32.18 -5.63
C ASP A 167 27.18 33.65 -5.34
N GLY A 168 26.75 33.94 -4.12
CA GLY A 168 26.19 35.24 -3.81
C GLY A 168 25.00 35.57 -4.70
N CYS A 169 25.07 36.62 -5.50
CA CYS A 169 24.03 37.03 -6.44
C CYS A 169 24.24 36.49 -7.87
N SER A 170 25.28 35.70 -8.10
CA SER A 170 25.63 35.18 -9.44
C SER A 170 25.18 33.74 -9.61
N VAL A 171 24.60 33.42 -10.76
CA VAL A 171 24.23 32.03 -11.12
C VAL A 171 25.48 31.33 -11.68
N LYS A 172 25.99 30.33 -10.95
CA LYS A 172 27.13 29.50 -11.41
C LYS A 172 26.73 28.46 -12.43
N SER A 173 25.57 27.82 -12.22
CA SER A 173 25.03 26.81 -13.13
C SER A 173 23.51 26.75 -13.04
N PHE A 174 22.91 26.33 -14.15
CA PHE A 174 21.49 26.01 -14.26
C PHE A 174 21.35 24.58 -14.74
N GLN A 175 20.49 23.80 -14.11
CA GLN A 175 20.18 22.44 -14.52
C GLN A 175 18.65 22.30 -14.60
N GLU A 176 18.15 22.00 -15.79
CA GLU A 176 16.73 21.80 -16.01
C GLU A 176 16.30 20.45 -15.41
N LYS A 177 15.29 20.49 -14.52
CA LYS A 177 14.67 19.32 -13.90
C LYS A 177 15.66 18.25 -13.42
N PRO A 178 16.66 18.59 -12.57
CA PRO A 178 17.60 17.60 -12.05
C PRO A 178 16.85 16.52 -11.30
N GLN A 179 17.31 15.29 -11.38
CA GLN A 179 16.73 14.23 -10.56
C GLN A 179 16.95 14.54 -9.08
N GLY A 180 15.83 14.59 -8.33
CA GLY A 180 15.85 14.59 -6.87
C GLY A 180 16.19 15.89 -6.19
N ASP A 181 16.36 17.02 -6.87
CA ASP A 181 16.85 18.26 -6.26
C ASP A 181 17.99 18.01 -5.24
N GLY A 182 18.75 16.90 -5.43
CA GLY A 182 19.81 16.42 -4.54
C GLY A 182 19.35 15.69 -3.27
N ALA A 183 18.05 15.49 -3.05
CA ALA A 183 17.52 14.84 -1.85
C ALA A 183 16.93 13.47 -2.13
N TRP A 184 17.17 12.53 -1.20
CA TRP A 184 16.45 11.25 -1.15
C TRP A 184 15.18 11.38 -0.34
N ILE A 185 14.12 10.76 -0.78
CA ILE A 185 12.85 10.71 -0.06
C ILE A 185 12.45 9.27 0.24
N ASN A 186 11.55 9.10 1.20
CA ASN A 186 10.93 7.84 1.54
C ASN A 186 10.08 7.32 0.38
N GLY A 187 10.47 6.18 -0.19
CA GLY A 187 9.76 5.50 -1.29
C GLY A 187 8.62 4.59 -0.85
N GLY A 188 8.37 4.43 0.45
CA GLY A 188 7.16 3.81 0.98
C GLY A 188 7.15 2.29 1.15
N PHE A 189 8.21 1.58 0.78
CA PHE A 189 8.35 0.14 0.98
C PHE A 189 9.41 -0.13 2.03
N PHE A 190 9.02 -0.92 3.06
CA PHE A 190 9.85 -1.20 4.22
C PHE A 190 9.91 -2.70 4.50
N VAL A 191 10.97 -3.13 5.20
CA VAL A 191 11.06 -4.39 5.95
C VAL A 191 11.46 -4.07 7.38
N LEU A 192 10.77 -4.67 8.34
CA LEU A 192 10.89 -4.43 9.79
C LEU A 192 11.02 -5.76 10.53
#